data_5de4ea6133d5e5828239fda3e3ef80c0
#
_entry.id   5de4ea6133d5e5828239fda3e3ef80c0
#
_cell.length_a   1.000
_cell.length_b   1.000
_cell.length_c   1.000
_cell.angle_alpha   90.00
_cell.angle_beta   90.00
_cell.angle_gamma   90.00
#
_symmetry.space_group_name_H-M   'P 1'
#
loop_
_entity.id
_entity.type
_entity.pdbx_description
1 polymer ?
#
loop_
_entity_poly.entity_id
_entity_poly.type
_entity_poly.pdbx_seq_one_letter_code
_entity_poly.pdbx_strand_id
1 'polypeptide(L)'
;MATRQYYLPISERPVPEAPSWLAAPSYLLEVSHSSLQTESTYRSGLRLFADWLQHYGRDGYDREAPWPLDPAALTTATVLNFRNWLLANRSRSTATTYISAVLGYLNFLDGQGNLPSGVQLGKLQRQLARRQVERNEAEAVIDMDEARQDIPRIVTYYDELPLPAENDRYNRRLSLLRNRALVHTLYSTAARISEVVSLNRANVDHGRAPYASITGKGGKSRAIHLRQYARQAIRAYLAERKDSNPALFVAHSRNAQNARLSATSAHNVIKHAVEALNLHSALSAHDFRHFRATQLLREGMPIEVVQEYLGHADISTTRSIYAPVLGVNVVGEWLDNIDVPPNKALERHADNY
;
A
#
# COMPACT_ATOMS: atom_id res chain seq x y z
N MET A 1 30.25 2.49 19.97
CA MET A 1 30.75 2.97 18.68
C MET A 1 31.39 1.81 17.95
N ALA A 2 30.66 1.05 17.21
CA ALA A 2 31.13 0.18 16.12
C ALA A 2 29.95 -0.50 15.49
N THR A 3 29.89 -0.53 14.18
CA THR A 3 29.09 -1.38 13.31
C THR A 3 28.06 -0.67 12.43
N ARG A 4 28.48 0.43 11.80
CA ARG A 4 27.72 0.94 10.62
C ARG A 4 28.40 0.66 9.27
N GLN A 5 29.40 -0.24 9.20
CA GLN A 5 30.34 -0.27 8.07
C GLN A 5 30.19 -1.44 7.08
N TYR A 6 29.15 -2.28 7.17
CA TYR A 6 29.05 -3.46 6.28
C TYR A 6 27.70 -3.67 5.59
N TYR A 7 27.04 -2.60 5.19
CA TYR A 7 25.89 -2.71 4.31
C TYR A 7 26.17 -2.03 2.98
N LEU A 8 26.76 -2.78 2.05
CA LEU A 8 26.59 -2.48 0.62
C LEU A 8 25.11 -2.66 0.27
N PRO A 9 24.52 -1.78 -0.55
CA PRO A 9 23.15 -1.97 -1.06
C PRO A 9 23.03 -3.38 -1.65
N ILE A 10 21.90 -4.03 -1.41
CA ILE A 10 21.59 -5.40 -1.88
C ILE A 10 21.78 -5.56 -3.39
N SER A 11 21.73 -4.47 -4.17
CA SER A 11 21.95 -4.41 -5.62
C SER A 11 23.41 -4.58 -6.07
N GLU A 12 24.41 -4.47 -5.18
CA GLU A 12 25.84 -4.45 -5.54
C GLU A 12 26.62 -5.68 -5.10
N ARG A 13 25.97 -6.64 -4.44
CA ARG A 13 26.64 -7.87 -4.00
C ARG A 13 26.41 -8.99 -5.02
N PRO A 14 27.44 -9.76 -5.40
CA PRO A 14 27.21 -11.04 -6.05
C PRO A 14 26.37 -11.89 -5.09
N VAL A 15 25.12 -12.16 -5.48
CA VAL A 15 24.20 -13.00 -4.69
C VAL A 15 24.75 -14.42 -4.77
N PRO A 16 25.26 -15.01 -3.68
CA PRO A 16 25.56 -16.44 -3.66
C PRO A 16 24.26 -17.18 -3.99
N GLU A 17 24.32 -18.22 -4.80
CA GLU A 17 23.15 -19.05 -5.07
C GLU A 17 22.59 -19.52 -3.73
N ALA A 18 21.36 -19.07 -3.43
CA ALA A 18 20.67 -19.52 -2.22
C ALA A 18 20.59 -21.05 -2.24
N PRO A 19 20.75 -21.72 -1.09
CA PRO A 19 20.58 -23.17 -1.05
C PRO A 19 19.28 -23.57 -1.71
N SER A 20 19.27 -24.68 -2.43
CA SER A 20 18.10 -25.11 -3.22
C SER A 20 16.81 -25.20 -2.40
N TRP A 21 16.89 -25.54 -1.13
CA TRP A 21 15.74 -25.59 -0.22
C TRP A 21 15.22 -24.19 0.17
N LEU A 22 16.08 -23.15 0.27
CA LEU A 22 15.67 -21.77 0.53
C LEU A 22 15.24 -21.02 -0.75
N ALA A 23 15.62 -21.50 -1.92
CA ALA A 23 15.08 -21.01 -3.18
C ALA A 23 13.56 -21.27 -3.29
N ALA A 24 13.06 -22.26 -2.56
CA ALA A 24 11.64 -22.55 -2.37
C ALA A 24 10.80 -22.49 -3.68
N PRO A 25 11.25 -23.06 -4.82
CA PRO A 25 10.60 -22.84 -6.11
C PRO A 25 9.15 -23.34 -6.10
N SER A 26 8.86 -24.49 -5.49
CA SER A 26 7.52 -25.04 -5.41
C SER A 26 6.60 -24.19 -4.53
N TYR A 27 7.07 -23.72 -3.39
CA TYR A 27 6.33 -22.80 -2.53
C TYR A 27 6.02 -21.48 -3.21
N LEU A 28 7.03 -20.89 -3.86
CA LEU A 28 6.85 -19.60 -4.56
C LEU A 28 5.92 -19.75 -5.77
N LEU A 29 5.92 -20.89 -6.44
CA LEU A 29 4.96 -21.19 -7.50
C LEU A 29 3.54 -21.25 -6.93
N GLU A 30 3.30 -21.91 -5.80
CA GLU A 30 2.01 -21.95 -5.14
C GLU A 30 1.53 -20.55 -4.74
N VAL A 31 2.41 -19.74 -4.15
CA VAL A 31 2.11 -18.34 -3.80
C VAL A 31 1.76 -17.50 -5.04
N SER A 32 2.44 -17.75 -6.17
CA SER A 32 2.21 -17.02 -7.43
C SER A 32 0.80 -17.23 -7.98
N HIS A 33 0.19 -18.37 -7.77
CA HIS A 33 -1.21 -18.65 -8.15
C HIS A 33 -2.19 -17.69 -7.45
N SER A 34 -1.84 -17.21 -6.27
CA SER A 34 -2.65 -16.24 -5.53
C SER A 34 -2.31 -14.79 -5.89
N SER A 35 -1.03 -14.47 -6.10
CA SER A 35 -0.59 -13.11 -6.43
C SER A 35 0.89 -13.09 -6.82
N LEU A 36 1.20 -12.63 -8.04
CA LEU A 36 2.57 -12.40 -8.50
C LEU A 36 3.33 -11.37 -7.64
N GLN A 37 2.62 -10.35 -7.13
CA GLN A 37 3.22 -9.35 -6.24
C GLN A 37 3.59 -9.95 -4.89
N THR A 38 2.75 -10.82 -4.34
CA THR A 38 3.03 -11.54 -3.08
C THR A 38 4.22 -12.47 -3.27
N GLU A 39 4.26 -13.20 -4.38
CA GLU A 39 5.38 -14.07 -4.75
C GLU A 39 6.70 -13.30 -4.81
N SER A 40 6.76 -12.20 -5.54
CA SER A 40 7.94 -11.35 -5.65
C SER A 40 8.42 -10.84 -4.27
N THR A 41 7.49 -10.45 -3.42
CA THR A 41 7.78 -9.97 -2.06
C THR A 41 8.30 -11.10 -1.16
N TYR A 42 7.68 -12.28 -1.24
CA TYR A 42 8.09 -13.46 -0.47
C TYR A 42 9.44 -13.99 -0.94
N ARG A 43 9.68 -13.99 -2.23
CA ARG A 43 11.01 -14.30 -2.80
C ARG A 43 12.10 -13.40 -2.22
N SER A 44 11.82 -12.10 -2.13
CA SER A 44 12.76 -11.12 -1.55
C SER A 44 12.98 -11.39 -0.05
N GLY A 45 11.93 -11.72 0.70
CA GLY A 45 12.02 -12.07 2.12
C GLY A 45 12.83 -13.35 2.38
N LEU A 46 12.59 -14.39 1.59
CA LEU A 46 13.36 -15.65 1.68
C LEU A 46 14.82 -15.49 1.28
N ARG A 47 15.10 -14.69 0.23
CA ARG A 47 16.49 -14.35 -0.14
C ARG A 47 17.21 -13.63 0.99
N LEU A 48 16.57 -12.65 1.59
CA LEU A 48 17.16 -11.92 2.71
C LEU A 48 17.38 -12.84 3.92
N PHE A 49 16.47 -13.78 4.17
CA PHE A 49 16.64 -14.78 5.23
C PHE A 49 17.85 -15.69 4.97
N ALA A 50 18.01 -16.15 3.72
CA ALA A 50 19.16 -16.94 3.31
C ALA A 50 20.49 -16.18 3.49
N ASP A 51 20.53 -14.92 3.02
CA ASP A 51 21.71 -14.03 3.16
C ASP A 51 22.02 -13.77 4.64
N TRP A 52 20.99 -13.54 5.45
CA TRP A 52 21.16 -13.35 6.90
C TRP A 52 21.67 -14.62 7.60
N LEU A 53 21.15 -15.80 7.26
CA LEU A 53 21.64 -17.09 7.80
C LEU A 53 23.12 -17.30 7.50
N GLN A 54 23.56 -16.94 6.29
CA GLN A 54 24.95 -17.04 5.89
C GLN A 54 25.88 -16.17 6.75
N HIS A 55 25.39 -14.96 7.14
CA HIS A 55 26.25 -13.96 7.80
C HIS A 55 26.08 -13.91 9.33
N TYR A 56 24.90 -14.27 9.86
CA TYR A 56 24.52 -14.01 11.25
C TYR A 56 23.78 -15.15 11.96
N GLY A 57 23.35 -16.17 11.23
CA GLY A 57 22.30 -17.10 11.65
C GLY A 57 22.67 -18.15 12.68
N ARG A 58 23.86 -18.12 13.24
CA ARG A 58 24.34 -19.16 14.16
C ARG A 58 24.55 -18.62 15.57
N ASP A 59 23.92 -19.22 16.57
CA ASP A 59 24.34 -19.12 17.96
C ASP A 59 25.67 -19.89 18.11
N GLY A 60 26.78 -19.18 18.43
CA GLY A 60 28.09 -19.77 18.44
C GLY A 60 28.81 -19.69 17.09
N TYR A 61 28.65 -18.63 16.39
CA TYR A 61 29.06 -18.33 15.03
C TYR A 61 30.53 -18.65 14.70
N ASP A 62 30.71 -19.64 13.84
CA ASP A 62 31.97 -19.87 13.10
C ASP A 62 31.83 -19.26 11.71
N ARG A 63 32.58 -18.17 11.44
CA ARG A 63 32.61 -17.49 10.12
C ARG A 63 33.14 -18.36 8.98
N GLU A 64 33.81 -19.47 9.30
CA GLU A 64 34.47 -20.35 8.35
C GLU A 64 33.61 -21.58 7.99
N ALA A 65 32.43 -21.75 8.60
CA ALA A 65 31.59 -22.90 8.29
C ALA A 65 31.03 -22.83 6.86
N PRO A 66 31.18 -23.94 6.08
CA PRO A 66 30.80 -23.96 4.69
C PRO A 66 29.27 -23.74 4.49
N TRP A 67 28.95 -22.96 3.47
CA TRP A 67 27.63 -22.85 2.91
C TRP A 67 27.38 -24.01 1.93
N PRO A 68 26.18 -24.62 1.86
CA PRO A 68 24.89 -24.20 2.45
C PRO A 68 24.67 -24.72 3.88
N LEU A 69 23.93 -23.93 4.67
CA LEU A 69 23.47 -24.36 5.99
C LEU A 69 22.62 -25.64 5.84
N ASP A 70 22.95 -26.66 6.60
CA ASP A 70 22.08 -27.84 6.68
C ASP A 70 20.68 -27.39 7.18
N PRO A 71 19.60 -27.70 6.44
CA PRO A 71 18.24 -27.42 6.91
C PRO A 71 18.00 -27.94 8.34
N ALA A 72 18.60 -29.06 8.71
CA ALA A 72 18.50 -29.63 10.06
C ALA A 72 19.05 -28.70 11.16
N ALA A 73 19.94 -27.77 10.83
CA ALA A 73 20.48 -26.80 11.78
C ALA A 73 19.55 -25.60 12.05
N LEU A 74 18.45 -25.46 11.31
CA LEU A 74 17.49 -24.37 11.52
C LEU A 74 16.66 -24.65 12.80
N THR A 75 16.61 -23.67 13.69
CA THR A 75 15.87 -23.73 14.95
C THR A 75 14.82 -22.64 15.07
N THR A 76 13.87 -22.81 16.01
CA THR A 76 12.92 -21.76 16.37
C THR A 76 13.65 -20.49 16.80
N ALA A 77 14.76 -20.60 17.54
CA ALA A 77 15.56 -19.45 17.99
C ALA A 77 16.16 -18.69 16.81
N THR A 78 16.66 -19.39 15.79
CA THR A 78 17.21 -18.79 14.57
C THR A 78 16.18 -17.89 13.86
N VAL A 79 14.95 -18.34 13.72
CA VAL A 79 13.87 -17.54 13.09
C VAL A 79 13.51 -16.32 13.93
N LEU A 80 13.49 -16.44 15.26
CA LEU A 80 13.24 -15.32 16.16
C LEU A 80 14.40 -14.30 16.14
N ASN A 81 15.64 -14.75 16.04
CA ASN A 81 16.80 -13.87 15.89
C ASN A 81 16.76 -13.11 14.57
N PHE A 82 16.38 -13.75 13.48
CA PHE A 82 16.15 -13.07 12.20
C PHE A 82 15.07 -11.99 12.31
N ARG A 83 13.94 -12.29 12.98
CA ARG A 83 12.90 -11.28 13.24
C ARG A 83 13.45 -10.08 14.03
N ASN A 84 14.19 -10.33 15.10
CA ASN A 84 14.76 -9.26 15.92
C ASN A 84 15.74 -8.40 15.10
N TRP A 85 16.55 -9.04 14.27
CA TRP A 85 17.43 -8.35 13.35
C TRP A 85 16.64 -7.52 12.31
N LEU A 86 15.56 -8.05 11.74
CA LEU A 86 14.69 -7.29 10.83
C LEU A 86 14.13 -6.06 11.51
N LEU A 87 13.63 -6.18 12.75
CA LEU A 87 13.06 -5.06 13.50
C LEU A 87 14.10 -3.97 13.84
N ALA A 88 15.37 -4.34 13.98
CA ALA A 88 16.45 -3.39 14.21
C ALA A 88 16.96 -2.72 12.92
N ASN A 89 16.77 -3.35 11.73
CA ASN A 89 17.40 -2.92 10.48
C ASN A 89 16.43 -2.56 9.35
N ARG A 90 15.12 -2.78 9.53
CA ARG A 90 14.07 -2.53 8.53
C ARG A 90 12.85 -1.88 9.16
N SER A 91 11.97 -1.32 8.32
CA SER A 91 10.67 -0.87 8.80
C SER A 91 9.88 -2.04 9.37
N ARG A 92 9.01 -1.77 10.34
CA ARG A 92 8.17 -2.78 10.98
C ARG A 92 7.29 -3.52 9.98
N SER A 93 6.72 -2.81 9.01
CA SER A 93 5.92 -3.40 7.93
C SER A 93 6.74 -4.38 7.10
N THR A 94 7.96 -4.00 6.70
CA THR A 94 8.88 -4.89 5.98
C THR A 94 9.24 -6.11 6.81
N ALA A 95 9.55 -5.92 8.10
CA ALA A 95 9.89 -7.02 9.02
C ALA A 95 8.72 -8.02 9.14
N THR A 96 7.48 -7.52 9.32
CA THR A 96 6.28 -8.36 9.39
C THR A 96 6.07 -9.15 8.10
N THR A 97 6.21 -8.50 6.95
CA THR A 97 6.03 -9.15 5.64
C THR A 97 7.07 -10.23 5.38
N TYR A 98 8.34 -9.96 5.70
CA TYR A 98 9.41 -10.92 5.48
C TYR A 98 9.35 -12.11 6.44
N ILE A 99 8.97 -11.87 7.70
CA ILE A 99 8.66 -12.96 8.65
C ILE A 99 7.48 -13.80 8.19
N SER A 100 6.44 -13.18 7.64
CA SER A 100 5.30 -13.91 7.06
C SER A 100 5.73 -14.81 5.90
N ALA A 101 6.68 -14.36 5.05
CA ALA A 101 7.25 -15.20 3.98
C ALA A 101 7.98 -16.43 4.54
N VAL A 102 8.81 -16.24 5.57
CA VAL A 102 9.54 -17.35 6.23
C VAL A 102 8.57 -18.31 6.92
N LEU A 103 7.58 -17.81 7.66
CA LEU A 103 6.56 -18.65 8.29
C LEU A 103 5.72 -19.42 7.28
N GLY A 104 5.29 -18.76 6.20
CA GLY A 104 4.57 -19.44 5.12
C GLY A 104 5.37 -20.59 4.53
N TYR A 105 6.67 -20.38 4.31
CA TYR A 105 7.56 -21.42 3.81
C TYR A 105 7.75 -22.57 4.81
N LEU A 106 7.92 -22.27 6.11
CA LEU A 106 8.03 -23.30 7.13
C LEU A 106 6.75 -24.12 7.28
N ASN A 107 5.56 -23.48 7.17
CA ASN A 107 4.29 -24.20 7.14
C ASN A 107 4.16 -25.11 5.89
N PHE A 108 4.63 -24.64 4.73
CA PHE A 108 4.67 -25.45 3.52
C PHE A 108 5.56 -26.70 3.71
N LEU A 109 6.75 -26.56 4.32
CA LEU A 109 7.64 -27.67 4.63
C LEU A 109 7.03 -28.65 5.63
N ASP A 110 6.32 -28.14 6.64
CA ASP A 110 5.60 -28.96 7.64
C ASP A 110 4.53 -29.83 6.97
N GLY A 111 3.72 -29.21 6.08
CA GLY A 111 2.72 -29.93 5.30
C GLY A 111 3.28 -31.04 4.39
N GLN A 112 4.56 -30.96 4.06
CA GLN A 112 5.29 -31.97 3.27
C GLN A 112 6.09 -32.96 4.12
N GLY A 113 6.07 -32.83 5.45
CA GLY A 113 6.88 -33.65 6.36
C GLY A 113 8.38 -33.33 6.34
N ASN A 114 8.77 -32.17 5.78
CA ASN A 114 10.15 -31.73 5.60
C ASN A 114 10.56 -30.58 6.56
N LEU A 115 9.74 -30.30 7.59
CA LEU A 115 10.08 -29.26 8.55
C LEU A 115 11.37 -29.61 9.31
N PRO A 116 12.36 -28.70 9.42
CA PRO A 116 13.54 -28.90 10.23
C PRO A 116 13.20 -29.27 11.68
N SER A 117 13.79 -30.30 12.23
CA SER A 117 13.46 -30.85 13.55
C SER A 117 13.66 -29.87 14.72
N GLY A 118 14.55 -28.86 14.54
CA GLY A 118 14.76 -27.77 15.51
C GLY A 118 13.69 -26.70 15.50
N VAL A 119 12.74 -26.72 14.55
CA VAL A 119 11.68 -25.73 14.42
C VAL A 119 10.37 -26.23 15.03
N GLN A 120 9.88 -25.54 16.04
CA GLN A 120 8.59 -25.79 16.66
C GLN A 120 7.57 -24.71 16.21
N LEU A 121 6.84 -24.95 15.10
CA LEU A 121 5.94 -23.97 14.48
C LEU A 121 4.92 -23.40 15.46
N GLY A 122 4.24 -24.23 16.24
CA GLY A 122 3.24 -23.77 17.20
C GLY A 122 3.83 -22.87 18.30
N LYS A 123 5.07 -23.11 18.73
CA LYS A 123 5.78 -22.22 19.67
C LYS A 123 6.18 -20.92 18.99
N LEU A 124 6.71 -20.99 17.78
CA LEU A 124 7.12 -19.86 16.98
C LEU A 124 5.94 -18.90 16.71
N GLN A 125 4.82 -19.43 16.25
CA GLN A 125 3.60 -18.66 15.98
C GLN A 125 3.07 -17.95 17.25
N ARG A 126 3.00 -18.67 18.39
CA ARG A 126 2.60 -18.07 19.67
C ARG A 126 3.54 -16.94 20.12
N GLN A 127 4.85 -17.12 19.97
CA GLN A 127 5.82 -16.09 20.37
C GLN A 127 5.78 -14.87 19.45
N LEU A 128 5.49 -15.05 18.17
CA LEU A 128 5.33 -13.96 17.23
C LEU A 128 4.03 -13.19 17.50
N ALA A 129 2.92 -13.88 17.76
CA ALA A 129 1.62 -13.29 18.07
C ALA A 129 1.64 -12.50 19.39
N ARG A 130 2.23 -13.06 20.46
CA ARG A 130 2.26 -12.44 21.80
C ARG A 130 2.97 -11.09 21.82
N ARG A 131 4.08 -10.94 21.07
CA ARG A 131 4.83 -9.69 20.96
C ARG A 131 4.19 -8.66 20.02
N GLN A 132 3.22 -9.06 19.25
CA GLN A 132 2.46 -8.16 18.39
C GLN A 132 1.36 -7.42 19.18
N VAL A 133 0.79 -8.07 20.20
CA VAL A 133 -0.26 -7.52 21.06
C VAL A 133 0.28 -6.49 22.06
N GLU A 134 1.52 -6.66 22.55
CA GLU A 134 2.10 -5.81 23.61
C GLU A 134 2.51 -4.40 23.16
N ARG A 135 2.39 -4.06 21.87
CA ARG A 135 2.90 -2.81 21.28
C ARG A 135 1.98 -2.15 20.24
N ASN A 136 0.70 -2.33 20.34
CA ASN A 136 -0.28 -1.56 19.57
C ASN A 136 -0.58 -0.21 20.29
N GLU A 137 0.28 0.94 20.30
CA GLU A 137 0.28 1.71 19.06
C GLU A 137 -0.74 2.79 19.00
N ALA A 138 -1.26 3.25 20.12
CA ALA A 138 -2.12 4.43 20.14
C ALA A 138 -1.40 5.67 19.56
N GLU A 139 -0.10 5.84 19.87
CA GLU A 139 0.66 7.04 19.43
C GLU A 139 0.93 7.08 17.92
N ALA A 140 1.34 5.97 17.31
CA ALA A 140 1.65 5.96 15.86
C ALA A 140 0.38 6.04 14.99
N VAL A 141 -0.76 5.55 15.48
CA VAL A 141 -2.05 5.64 14.77
C VAL A 141 -2.59 7.08 14.83
N ILE A 142 -2.48 7.75 15.97
CA ILE A 142 -2.92 9.14 16.15
C ILE A 142 -2.12 10.07 15.23
N ASP A 143 -0.78 9.95 15.21
CA ASP A 143 0.09 10.75 14.35
C ASP A 143 -0.26 10.60 12.86
N MET A 144 -0.51 9.37 12.39
CA MET A 144 -0.89 9.15 10.98
C MET A 144 -2.30 9.66 10.65
N ASP A 145 -3.25 9.64 11.56
CA ASP A 145 -4.59 10.18 11.31
C ASP A 145 -4.56 11.72 11.24
N GLU A 146 -3.73 12.37 12.04
CA GLU A 146 -3.45 13.80 11.92
C GLU A 146 -2.76 14.11 10.58
N ALA A 147 -1.69 13.39 10.24
CA ALA A 147 -0.97 13.57 8.99
C ALA A 147 -1.87 13.42 7.75
N ARG A 148 -2.86 12.53 7.79
CA ARG A 148 -3.81 12.33 6.69
C ARG A 148 -4.70 13.54 6.43
N GLN A 149 -4.89 14.44 7.39
CA GLN A 149 -5.64 15.68 7.15
C GLN A 149 -4.95 16.60 6.14
N ASP A 150 -3.67 16.37 5.84
CA ASP A 150 -2.92 17.09 4.82
C ASP A 150 -3.16 16.57 3.38
N ILE A 151 -3.90 15.47 3.18
CA ILE A 151 -4.18 14.93 1.84
C ILE A 151 -4.77 15.95 0.87
N PRO A 152 -5.74 16.82 1.24
CA PRO A 152 -6.24 17.87 0.34
C PRO A 152 -5.14 18.82 -0.12
N ARG A 153 -4.14 19.12 0.72
CA ARG A 153 -3.00 20.00 0.38
C ARG A 153 -2.17 19.45 -0.77
N ILE A 154 -2.04 18.11 -0.89
CA ILE A 154 -1.35 17.47 -2.02
C ILE A 154 -2.10 17.72 -3.33
N VAL A 155 -3.43 17.72 -3.31
CA VAL A 155 -4.26 18.01 -4.49
C VAL A 155 -4.11 19.48 -4.86
N THR A 156 -4.29 20.39 -3.91
CA THR A 156 -4.16 21.84 -4.09
C THR A 156 -2.77 22.21 -4.61
N TYR A 157 -1.70 21.59 -4.11
CA TYR A 157 -0.34 21.80 -4.58
C TYR A 157 -0.23 21.65 -6.11
N TYR A 158 -0.79 20.56 -6.66
CA TYR A 158 -0.74 20.36 -8.10
C TYR A 158 -1.63 21.34 -8.87
N ASP A 159 -2.74 21.78 -8.29
CA ASP A 159 -3.64 22.75 -8.93
C ASP A 159 -3.01 24.15 -9.01
N GLU A 160 -2.24 24.55 -8.01
CA GLU A 160 -1.59 25.86 -7.93
C GLU A 160 -0.32 25.96 -8.76
N LEU A 161 0.33 24.84 -9.11
CA LEU A 161 1.53 24.90 -9.96
C LEU A 161 1.22 25.54 -11.31
N PRO A 162 2.01 26.52 -11.77
CA PRO A 162 1.81 27.13 -13.08
C PRO A 162 2.04 26.13 -14.20
N LEU A 163 1.17 26.15 -15.21
CA LEU A 163 1.34 25.29 -16.38
C LEU A 163 2.52 25.76 -17.22
N PRO A 164 3.51 24.89 -17.50
CA PRO A 164 4.57 25.17 -18.47
C PRO A 164 4.00 25.51 -19.86
N ALA A 165 4.80 26.17 -20.69
CA ALA A 165 4.43 26.52 -22.06
C ALA A 165 4.04 25.28 -22.89
N GLU A 166 3.15 25.44 -23.87
CA GLU A 166 2.65 24.36 -24.72
C GLU A 166 3.75 23.65 -25.53
N ASN A 167 4.78 24.40 -25.91
CA ASN A 167 5.93 23.91 -26.69
C ASN A 167 7.09 23.41 -25.78
N ASP A 168 6.84 23.12 -24.52
CA ASP A 168 7.88 22.64 -23.61
C ASP A 168 8.47 21.30 -24.09
N ARG A 169 9.73 21.34 -24.53
CA ARG A 169 10.47 20.20 -25.08
C ARG A 169 10.66 19.02 -24.13
N TYR A 170 10.42 19.23 -22.85
CA TYR A 170 10.57 18.18 -21.80
C TYR A 170 9.25 17.56 -21.38
N ASN A 171 8.16 17.90 -22.07
CA ASN A 171 6.80 17.42 -21.74
C ASN A 171 6.38 17.71 -20.29
N ARG A 172 6.95 18.77 -19.67
CA ARG A 172 6.62 19.15 -18.29
C ARG A 172 5.16 19.53 -18.14
N ARG A 173 4.60 20.20 -19.15
CA ARG A 173 3.19 20.56 -19.19
C ARG A 173 2.28 19.34 -19.17
N LEU A 174 2.50 18.36 -20.06
CA LEU A 174 1.77 17.09 -20.07
C LEU A 174 1.96 16.31 -18.76
N SER A 175 3.17 16.31 -18.20
CA SER A 175 3.46 15.69 -16.93
C SER A 175 2.67 16.32 -15.78
N LEU A 176 2.56 17.64 -15.74
CA LEU A 176 1.80 18.36 -14.72
C LEU A 176 0.29 18.11 -14.86
N LEU A 177 -0.26 18.17 -16.07
CA LEU A 177 -1.68 17.85 -16.32
C LEU A 177 -2.02 16.41 -15.93
N ARG A 178 -1.11 15.46 -16.25
CA ARG A 178 -1.23 14.07 -15.80
C ARG A 178 -1.24 13.97 -14.28
N ASN A 179 -0.33 14.66 -13.60
CA ASN A 179 -0.23 14.62 -12.15
C ASN A 179 -1.49 15.18 -11.48
N ARG A 180 -2.01 16.31 -11.98
CA ARG A 180 -3.33 16.84 -11.55
C ARG A 180 -4.43 15.79 -11.70
N ALA A 181 -4.58 15.22 -12.89
CA ALA A 181 -5.59 14.22 -13.16
C ALA A 181 -5.43 12.98 -12.26
N LEU A 182 -4.20 12.55 -11.98
CA LEU A 182 -3.89 11.43 -11.11
C LEU A 182 -4.32 11.68 -9.66
N VAL A 183 -3.89 12.79 -9.06
CA VAL A 183 -4.21 13.11 -7.65
C VAL A 183 -5.69 13.36 -7.46
N HIS A 184 -6.35 14.05 -8.39
CA HIS A 184 -7.80 14.23 -8.37
C HIS A 184 -8.57 12.90 -8.50
N THR A 185 -8.06 11.96 -9.32
CA THR A 185 -8.67 10.63 -9.45
C THR A 185 -8.54 9.84 -8.15
N LEU A 186 -7.35 9.81 -7.54
CA LEU A 186 -7.13 9.16 -6.24
C LEU A 186 -8.02 9.76 -5.15
N TYR A 187 -8.07 11.08 -5.06
CA TYR A 187 -8.87 11.80 -4.07
C TYR A 187 -10.38 11.58 -4.26
N SER A 188 -10.85 11.55 -5.51
CA SER A 188 -12.26 11.35 -5.83
C SER A 188 -12.74 9.92 -5.58
N THR A 189 -11.91 8.92 -5.86
CA THR A 189 -12.36 7.53 -5.99
C THR A 189 -11.96 6.66 -4.81
N ALA A 190 -11.01 7.07 -3.99
CA ALA A 190 -10.37 6.24 -2.97
C ALA A 190 -9.87 4.88 -3.50
N ALA A 191 -9.67 4.75 -4.81
CA ALA A 191 -9.19 3.53 -5.43
C ALA A 191 -7.71 3.29 -5.12
N ARG A 192 -7.27 2.03 -5.17
CA ARG A 192 -5.84 1.71 -5.02
C ARG A 192 -5.05 2.29 -6.19
N ILE A 193 -3.82 2.72 -5.95
CA ILE A 193 -2.99 3.31 -7.00
C ILE A 193 -2.83 2.38 -8.21
N SER A 194 -2.68 1.07 -7.98
CA SER A 194 -2.61 0.06 -9.03
C SER A 194 -3.89 -0.01 -9.87
N GLU A 195 -5.05 0.16 -9.25
CA GLU A 195 -6.35 0.22 -9.93
C GLU A 195 -6.46 1.48 -10.78
N VAL A 196 -6.02 2.64 -10.25
CA VAL A 196 -6.06 3.92 -10.96
C VAL A 196 -5.12 3.91 -12.18
N VAL A 197 -3.88 3.43 -12.04
CA VAL A 197 -2.95 3.38 -13.19
C VAL A 197 -3.33 2.33 -14.23
N SER A 198 -4.15 1.35 -13.87
CA SER A 198 -4.67 0.35 -14.81
C SER A 198 -5.78 0.86 -15.73
N LEU A 199 -6.42 1.99 -15.38
CA LEU A 199 -7.50 2.56 -16.17
C LEU A 199 -7.07 2.89 -17.61
N ASN A 200 -8.00 2.67 -18.54
CA ASN A 200 -7.92 3.14 -19.91
C ASN A 200 -8.78 4.40 -20.12
N ARG A 201 -8.52 5.16 -21.17
CA ARG A 201 -9.35 6.32 -21.59
C ARG A 201 -10.83 5.94 -21.74
N ALA A 202 -11.07 4.76 -22.32
CA ALA A 202 -12.44 4.24 -22.54
C ALA A 202 -13.17 3.92 -21.22
N ASN A 203 -12.46 3.47 -20.18
CA ASN A 203 -13.10 3.15 -18.89
C ASN A 203 -13.76 4.38 -18.24
N VAL A 204 -13.29 5.57 -18.55
CA VAL A 204 -13.76 6.86 -18.02
C VAL A 204 -14.50 7.69 -19.07
N ASP A 205 -14.82 7.11 -20.23
CA ASP A 205 -15.36 7.82 -21.40
C ASP A 205 -14.65 9.17 -21.64
N HIS A 206 -13.33 9.12 -21.73
CA HIS A 206 -12.50 10.31 -21.89
C HIS A 206 -12.75 11.42 -20.85
N GLY A 207 -13.16 11.04 -19.62
CA GLY A 207 -13.47 11.96 -18.53
C GLY A 207 -14.90 12.50 -18.52
N ARG A 208 -15.81 11.89 -19.29
CA ARG A 208 -17.23 12.26 -19.30
C ARG A 208 -18.04 11.42 -18.31
N ALA A 209 -17.75 10.14 -18.20
CA ALA A 209 -18.47 9.24 -17.32
C ALA A 209 -18.29 9.61 -15.83
N PRO A 210 -19.38 9.63 -15.04
CA PRO A 210 -19.31 9.92 -13.61
C PRO A 210 -18.78 8.73 -12.80
N TYR A 211 -18.63 7.56 -13.39
CA TYR A 211 -18.08 6.36 -12.78
C TYR A 211 -17.29 5.54 -13.81
N ALA A 212 -16.42 4.69 -13.30
CA ALA A 212 -15.67 3.71 -14.08
C ALA A 212 -15.71 2.36 -13.38
N SER A 213 -15.63 1.28 -14.17
CA SER A 213 -15.45 -0.06 -13.63
C SER A 213 -13.96 -0.36 -13.50
N ILE A 214 -13.55 -0.86 -12.34
CA ILE A 214 -12.20 -1.36 -12.08
C ILE A 214 -12.26 -2.80 -11.61
N THR A 215 -11.25 -3.58 -11.96
CA THR A 215 -11.12 -4.98 -11.52
C THR A 215 -10.09 -5.04 -10.40
N GLY A 216 -10.52 -5.50 -9.23
CA GLY A 216 -9.68 -5.67 -8.05
C GLY A 216 -9.06 -7.07 -7.95
N LYS A 217 -8.43 -7.34 -6.78
CA LYS A 217 -7.86 -8.65 -6.48
C LYS A 217 -8.93 -9.75 -6.58
N GLY A 218 -8.57 -10.87 -7.22
CA GLY A 218 -9.50 -12.00 -7.43
C GLY A 218 -10.51 -11.80 -8.56
N GLY A 219 -10.29 -10.84 -9.47
CA GLY A 219 -11.14 -10.62 -10.66
C GLY A 219 -12.49 -9.96 -10.37
N LYS A 220 -12.76 -9.54 -9.12
CA LYS A 220 -14.01 -8.84 -8.77
C LYS A 220 -14.00 -7.43 -9.30
N SER A 221 -15.01 -7.07 -10.09
CA SER A 221 -15.18 -5.71 -10.60
C SER A 221 -16.06 -4.90 -9.66
N ARG A 222 -15.73 -3.59 -9.51
CA ARG A 222 -16.57 -2.62 -8.83
C ARG A 222 -16.56 -1.28 -9.55
N ALA A 223 -17.60 -0.49 -9.32
CA ALA A 223 -17.65 0.89 -9.76
C ALA A 223 -16.82 1.79 -8.84
N ILE A 224 -16.13 2.76 -9.43
CA ILE A 224 -15.53 3.91 -8.73
C ILE A 224 -16.18 5.19 -9.24
N HIS A 225 -16.44 6.14 -8.34
CA HIS A 225 -17.13 7.38 -8.66
C HIS A 225 -16.14 8.50 -8.94
N LEU A 226 -16.23 9.08 -10.14
CA LEU A 226 -15.43 10.21 -10.60
C LEU A 226 -16.19 11.52 -10.38
N ARG A 227 -15.83 12.28 -9.35
CA ARG A 227 -16.39 13.60 -9.09
C ARG A 227 -16.08 14.56 -10.23
N GLN A 228 -16.83 15.65 -10.33
CA GLN A 228 -16.71 16.62 -11.43
C GLN A 228 -15.29 17.17 -11.58
N TYR A 229 -14.61 17.51 -10.49
CA TYR A 229 -13.24 18.02 -10.50
C TYR A 229 -12.24 17.01 -11.10
N ALA A 230 -12.36 15.72 -10.75
CA ALA A 230 -11.51 14.66 -11.31
C ALA A 230 -11.74 14.50 -12.82
N ARG A 231 -13.01 14.53 -13.25
CA ARG A 231 -13.37 14.46 -14.67
C ARG A 231 -12.85 15.67 -15.46
N GLN A 232 -12.89 16.86 -14.87
CA GLN A 232 -12.33 18.06 -15.47
C GLN A 232 -10.81 17.95 -15.65
N ALA A 233 -10.09 17.52 -14.61
CA ALA A 233 -8.65 17.30 -14.68
C ALA A 233 -8.26 16.23 -15.72
N ILE A 234 -9.03 15.12 -15.78
CA ILE A 234 -8.84 14.07 -16.80
C ILE A 234 -9.03 14.65 -18.22
N ARG A 235 -10.11 15.42 -18.46
CA ARG A 235 -10.37 16.03 -19.76
C ARG A 235 -9.28 17.00 -20.16
N ALA A 236 -8.83 17.86 -19.25
CA ALA A 236 -7.73 18.81 -19.51
C ALA A 236 -6.44 18.07 -19.89
N TYR A 237 -6.12 16.99 -19.21
CA TYR A 237 -4.97 16.16 -19.55
C TYR A 237 -5.13 15.49 -20.93
N LEU A 238 -6.27 14.85 -21.18
CA LEU A 238 -6.49 14.13 -22.44
C LEU A 238 -6.57 15.05 -23.65
N ALA A 239 -7.03 16.30 -23.51
CA ALA A 239 -7.12 17.28 -24.58
C ALA A 239 -5.74 17.63 -25.18
N GLU A 240 -4.68 17.59 -24.37
CA GLU A 240 -3.32 17.88 -24.83
C GLU A 240 -2.54 16.63 -25.27
N ARG A 241 -3.06 15.42 -25.02
CA ARG A 241 -2.39 14.20 -25.45
C ARG A 241 -2.58 13.93 -26.95
N LYS A 242 -1.46 13.71 -27.62
CA LYS A 242 -1.42 13.42 -29.08
C LYS A 242 -1.14 11.95 -29.38
N ASP A 243 -0.83 11.13 -28.37
CA ASP A 243 -0.55 9.70 -28.53
C ASP A 243 -1.82 8.86 -28.63
N SER A 244 -1.70 7.65 -29.19
CA SER A 244 -2.80 6.68 -29.36
C SER A 244 -2.86 5.64 -28.22
N ASN A 245 -2.00 5.73 -27.19
CA ASN A 245 -1.98 4.74 -26.11
C ASN A 245 -3.35 4.70 -25.39
N PRO A 246 -3.98 3.52 -25.23
CA PRO A 246 -5.27 3.41 -24.57
C PRO A 246 -5.23 3.71 -23.08
N ALA A 247 -4.05 3.63 -22.43
CA ALA A 247 -3.92 3.92 -21.00
C ALA A 247 -4.37 5.34 -20.66
N LEU A 248 -5.13 5.49 -19.57
CA LEU A 248 -5.53 6.82 -19.07
C LEU A 248 -4.32 7.64 -18.66
N PHE A 249 -3.39 7.05 -17.92
CA PHE A 249 -2.16 7.70 -17.45
C PHE A 249 -0.95 7.08 -18.11
N VAL A 250 -0.11 7.92 -18.73
CA VAL A 250 1.14 7.50 -19.38
C VAL A 250 2.34 8.27 -18.85
N ALA A 251 3.51 7.71 -19.02
CA ALA A 251 4.77 8.35 -18.68
C ALA A 251 5.22 9.26 -19.83
N HIS A 252 5.55 10.52 -19.52
CA HIS A 252 5.97 11.54 -20.48
C HIS A 252 7.48 11.79 -20.48
N SER A 253 8.27 10.95 -19.81
CA SER A 253 9.74 11.03 -19.89
C SER A 253 10.24 10.61 -21.27
N ARG A 254 11.40 11.13 -21.66
CA ARG A 254 12.00 10.86 -23.00
C ARG A 254 12.16 9.35 -23.28
N ASN A 255 12.48 8.56 -22.27
CA ASN A 255 12.74 7.13 -22.43
C ASN A 255 11.48 6.27 -22.32
N ALA A 256 10.35 6.81 -21.93
CA ALA A 256 9.16 6.04 -21.61
C ALA A 256 8.21 5.82 -22.81
N GLN A 257 8.44 6.50 -23.96
CA GLN A 257 7.65 6.37 -25.20
C GLN A 257 6.13 6.33 -24.96
N ASN A 258 5.62 7.16 -24.04
CA ASN A 258 4.22 7.17 -23.60
C ASN A 258 3.69 5.82 -23.09
N ALA A 259 4.54 4.97 -22.54
CA ALA A 259 4.09 3.74 -21.88
C ALA A 259 3.15 4.04 -20.70
N ARG A 260 2.27 3.08 -20.37
CA ARG A 260 1.40 3.18 -19.20
C ARG A 260 2.21 3.60 -17.96
N LEU A 261 1.69 4.54 -17.18
CA LEU A 261 2.32 4.97 -15.93
C LEU A 261 2.39 3.79 -14.95
N SER A 262 3.57 3.51 -14.44
CA SER A 262 3.74 2.49 -13.40
C SER A 262 3.22 2.97 -12.04
N ALA A 263 2.82 2.03 -11.16
CA ALA A 263 2.43 2.35 -9.80
C ALA A 263 3.57 3.07 -9.04
N THR A 264 4.82 2.67 -9.25
CA THR A 264 5.99 3.32 -8.67
C THR A 264 6.11 4.78 -9.12
N SER A 265 5.95 5.05 -10.42
CA SER A 265 6.00 6.43 -10.94
C SER A 265 4.83 7.27 -10.41
N ALA A 266 3.65 6.67 -10.24
CA ALA A 266 2.49 7.34 -9.64
C ALA A 266 2.71 7.63 -8.14
N HIS A 267 3.35 6.73 -7.39
CA HIS A 267 3.78 6.99 -6.01
C HIS A 267 4.76 8.15 -5.91
N ASN A 268 5.71 8.23 -6.85
CA ASN A 268 6.68 9.34 -6.89
C ASN A 268 6.00 10.70 -7.11
N VAL A 269 4.88 10.76 -7.81
CA VAL A 269 4.09 12.00 -7.91
C VAL A 269 3.63 12.46 -6.52
N ILE A 270 3.09 11.57 -5.71
CA ILE A 270 2.64 11.92 -4.35
C ILE A 270 3.83 12.29 -3.46
N LYS A 271 4.89 11.49 -3.49
CA LYS A 271 6.13 11.75 -2.74
C LYS A 271 6.70 13.12 -3.02
N HIS A 272 6.73 13.53 -4.29
CA HIS A 272 7.22 14.86 -4.67
C HIS A 272 6.40 15.99 -4.01
N ALA A 273 5.08 15.87 -3.96
CA ALA A 273 4.26 16.88 -3.29
C ALA A 273 4.46 16.85 -1.75
N VAL A 274 4.57 15.66 -1.16
CA VAL A 274 4.86 15.48 0.28
C VAL A 274 6.17 16.17 0.66
N GLU A 275 7.21 15.98 -0.14
CA GLU A 275 8.52 16.62 0.06
C GLU A 275 8.45 18.15 -0.16
N ALA A 276 7.82 18.59 -1.24
CA ALA A 276 7.69 20.02 -1.58
C ALA A 276 6.90 20.81 -0.52
N LEU A 277 5.92 20.18 0.11
CA LEU A 277 5.09 20.80 1.15
C LEU A 277 5.61 20.53 2.58
N ASN A 278 6.73 19.82 2.70
CA ASN A 278 7.29 19.38 4.00
C ASN A 278 6.26 18.68 4.89
N LEU A 279 5.48 17.77 4.31
CA LEU A 279 4.49 16.97 5.01
C LEU A 279 5.10 15.72 5.63
N HIS A 280 4.31 14.99 6.41
CA HIS A 280 4.77 13.74 7.03
C HIS A 280 5.21 12.73 5.97
N SER A 281 6.46 12.28 6.05
CA SER A 281 7.15 11.49 5.02
C SER A 281 6.51 10.11 4.73
N ALA A 282 5.70 9.59 5.65
CA ALA A 282 4.98 8.33 5.48
C ALA A 282 3.73 8.45 4.58
N LEU A 283 3.23 9.68 4.30
CA LEU A 283 2.07 9.88 3.44
C LEU A 283 2.30 9.28 2.04
N SER A 284 1.30 8.58 1.55
CA SER A 284 1.33 7.79 0.33
C SER A 284 -0.02 7.80 -0.40
N ALA A 285 -0.10 7.15 -1.54
CA ALA A 285 -1.37 6.97 -2.25
C ALA A 285 -2.43 6.21 -1.45
N HIS A 286 -2.01 5.34 -0.51
CA HIS A 286 -2.95 4.59 0.32
C HIS A 286 -3.66 5.51 1.33
N ASP A 287 -3.01 6.61 1.72
CA ASP A 287 -3.56 7.57 2.67
C ASP A 287 -4.67 8.42 2.07
N PHE A 288 -4.71 8.63 0.75
CA PHE A 288 -5.88 9.17 0.05
C PHE A 288 -7.14 8.34 0.31
N ARG A 289 -6.99 7.02 0.29
CA ARG A 289 -8.07 6.09 0.54
C ARG A 289 -8.51 6.10 2.02
N HIS A 290 -7.55 6.10 2.95
CA HIS A 290 -7.84 6.23 4.38
C HIS A 290 -8.52 7.55 4.72
N PHE A 291 -7.96 8.66 4.23
CA PHE A 291 -8.54 9.98 4.42
C PHE A 291 -9.99 10.02 3.92
N ARG A 292 -10.24 9.54 2.70
CA ARG A 292 -11.57 9.60 2.10
C ARG A 292 -12.58 8.72 2.85
N ALA A 293 -12.16 7.53 3.27
CA ALA A 293 -13.01 6.65 4.07
C ALA A 293 -13.38 7.28 5.42
N THR A 294 -12.39 7.83 6.13
CA THR A 294 -12.60 8.55 7.41
C THR A 294 -13.51 9.75 7.22
N GLN A 295 -13.32 10.53 6.16
CA GLN A 295 -14.17 11.67 5.85
C GLN A 295 -15.63 11.26 5.62
N LEU A 296 -15.87 10.22 4.82
CA LEU A 296 -17.21 9.72 4.52
C LEU A 296 -17.92 9.21 5.77
N LEU A 297 -17.20 8.53 6.67
CA LEU A 297 -17.73 8.08 7.95
C LEU A 297 -18.08 9.24 8.87
N ARG A 298 -17.23 10.29 8.93
CA ARG A 298 -17.52 11.51 9.69
C ARG A 298 -18.69 12.30 9.12
N GLU A 299 -18.93 12.24 7.82
CA GLU A 299 -20.09 12.80 7.12
C GLU A 299 -21.38 11.94 7.33
N GLY A 300 -21.31 10.87 8.14
CA GLY A 300 -22.46 10.02 8.50
C GLY A 300 -22.75 8.90 7.50
N MET A 301 -21.87 8.61 6.53
CA MET A 301 -22.08 7.49 5.61
C MET A 301 -21.97 6.16 6.36
N PRO A 302 -22.97 5.25 6.23
CA PRO A 302 -22.90 3.92 6.86
C PRO A 302 -21.64 3.15 6.49
N ILE A 303 -21.03 2.44 7.44
CA ILE A 303 -19.79 1.73 7.25
C ILE A 303 -19.86 0.67 6.14
N GLU A 304 -21.03 0.06 5.95
CA GLU A 304 -21.31 -0.90 4.89
C GLU A 304 -21.21 -0.26 3.50
N VAL A 305 -21.70 0.99 3.36
CA VAL A 305 -21.60 1.76 2.11
C VAL A 305 -20.17 2.20 1.86
N VAL A 306 -19.46 2.64 2.90
CA VAL A 306 -18.02 2.95 2.79
C VAL A 306 -17.22 1.72 2.40
N GLN A 307 -17.54 0.55 2.95
CA GLN A 307 -16.90 -0.72 2.58
C GLN A 307 -17.11 -1.06 1.10
N GLU A 308 -18.34 -0.95 0.61
CA GLU A 308 -18.67 -1.17 -0.80
C GLU A 308 -17.93 -0.18 -1.69
N TYR A 309 -17.95 1.10 -1.35
CA TYR A 309 -17.21 2.16 -2.04
C TYR A 309 -15.71 1.85 -2.13
N LEU A 310 -15.12 1.39 -1.05
CA LEU A 310 -13.71 0.99 -1.01
C LEU A 310 -13.46 -0.36 -1.73
N GLY A 311 -14.45 -1.24 -1.82
CA GLY A 311 -14.31 -2.60 -2.34
C GLY A 311 -13.47 -3.49 -1.42
N HIS A 312 -13.75 -3.44 -0.11
CA HIS A 312 -13.21 -4.40 0.84
C HIS A 312 -14.03 -5.69 0.77
N ALA A 313 -13.34 -6.82 0.58
CA ALA A 313 -14.01 -8.13 0.51
C ALA A 313 -14.53 -8.59 1.88
N ASP A 314 -13.97 -8.05 2.98
CA ASP A 314 -14.29 -8.41 4.35
C ASP A 314 -14.59 -7.15 5.17
N ILE A 315 -15.74 -7.14 5.83
CA ILE A 315 -16.20 -6.04 6.70
C ILE A 315 -15.32 -5.89 7.94
N SER A 316 -14.71 -6.99 8.41
CA SER A 316 -13.80 -6.97 9.55
C SER A 316 -12.60 -6.05 9.31
N THR A 317 -12.10 -6.02 8.08
CA THR A 317 -11.01 -5.12 7.66
C THR A 317 -11.41 -3.65 7.79
N THR A 318 -12.62 -3.29 7.36
CA THR A 318 -13.12 -1.91 7.47
C THR A 318 -13.35 -1.55 8.93
N ARG A 319 -14.02 -2.42 9.69
CA ARG A 319 -14.27 -2.20 11.12
C ARG A 319 -12.99 -2.05 11.93
N SER A 320 -12.01 -2.94 11.76
CA SER A 320 -10.76 -2.88 12.52
C SER A 320 -9.93 -1.63 12.25
N ILE A 321 -9.95 -1.13 11.02
CA ILE A 321 -9.19 0.07 10.62
C ILE A 321 -9.89 1.35 11.10
N TYR A 322 -11.24 1.40 11.05
CA TYR A 322 -12.00 2.62 11.29
C TYR A 322 -12.79 2.61 12.61
N ALA A 323 -12.71 1.53 13.41
CA ALA A 323 -13.33 1.48 14.73
C ALA A 323 -12.95 2.67 15.64
N PRO A 324 -11.70 3.16 15.66
CA PRO A 324 -11.35 4.34 16.46
C PRO A 324 -12.08 5.62 16.01
N VAL A 325 -12.38 5.75 14.71
CA VAL A 325 -13.10 6.89 14.12
C VAL A 325 -14.60 6.82 14.41
N LEU A 326 -15.14 5.62 14.54
CA LEU A 326 -16.54 5.38 14.91
C LEU A 326 -16.78 5.49 16.43
N GLY A 327 -15.70 5.71 17.22
CA GLY A 327 -15.80 5.93 18.66
C GLY A 327 -16.50 7.25 19.01
N VAL A 328 -16.76 7.44 20.25
CA VAL A 328 -17.57 8.42 21.01
C VAL A 328 -18.02 9.69 20.28
N ASN A 329 -17.16 10.29 19.44
CA ASN A 329 -17.51 11.55 18.76
C ASN A 329 -18.52 11.38 17.61
N VAL A 330 -18.43 10.32 16.82
CA VAL A 330 -19.36 10.09 15.69
C VAL A 330 -20.74 9.69 16.21
N VAL A 331 -20.80 8.91 17.27
CA VAL A 331 -22.08 8.56 17.93
C VAL A 331 -22.71 9.81 18.58
N GLY A 332 -21.89 10.67 19.21
CA GLY A 332 -22.35 11.93 19.76
C GLY A 332 -22.90 12.88 18.69
N GLU A 333 -22.13 13.15 17.65
CA GLU A 333 -22.56 13.99 16.52
C GLU A 333 -23.78 13.42 15.78
N TRP A 334 -23.89 12.08 15.71
CA TRP A 334 -25.04 11.42 15.10
C TRP A 334 -26.28 11.52 15.97
N LEU A 335 -26.14 11.35 17.29
CA LEU A 335 -27.24 11.57 18.25
C LEU A 335 -27.67 13.02 18.27
N ASP A 336 -26.75 13.97 18.23
CA ASP A 336 -27.05 15.40 18.15
C ASP A 336 -27.78 15.78 16.84
N ASN A 337 -27.54 15.06 15.74
CA ASN A 337 -28.23 15.24 14.48
C ASN A 337 -29.61 14.53 14.42
N ILE A 338 -29.81 13.46 15.18
CA ILE A 338 -31.11 12.74 15.29
C ILE A 338 -32.01 13.38 16.35
N ASP A 339 -31.43 13.86 17.44
CA ASP A 339 -32.12 14.46 18.55
C ASP A 339 -32.46 15.95 18.27
N VAL A 340 -32.93 16.22 17.04
CA VAL A 340 -33.45 17.52 16.67
C VAL A 340 -34.79 17.69 17.39
N PRO A 341 -34.96 18.74 18.23
CA PRO A 341 -36.24 19.00 18.91
C PRO A 341 -37.40 19.00 17.91
N PRO A 342 -38.56 18.44 18.25
CA PRO A 342 -39.69 18.24 17.32
C PRO A 342 -40.12 19.51 16.55
N ASN A 343 -39.90 20.68 17.11
CA ASN A 343 -40.17 21.98 16.46
C ASN A 343 -39.19 22.32 15.32
N LYS A 344 -37.94 21.85 15.36
CA LYS A 344 -36.97 22.05 14.27
C LYS A 344 -37.04 20.98 13.18
N ALA A 345 -37.60 19.81 13.47
CA ALA A 345 -37.81 18.76 12.47
C ALA A 345 -38.87 19.16 11.42
N LEU A 346 -39.83 19.98 11.80
CA LEU A 346 -40.86 20.47 10.90
C LEU A 346 -40.38 21.55 9.92
N GLU A 347 -39.36 22.32 10.29
CA GLU A 347 -38.78 23.36 9.42
C GLU A 347 -37.96 22.77 8.26
N ARG A 348 -37.27 21.62 8.47
CA ARG A 348 -36.48 20.93 7.43
C ARG A 348 -37.33 20.27 6.33
N HIS A 349 -38.61 20.02 6.58
CA HIS A 349 -39.52 19.46 5.58
C HIS A 349 -40.27 20.55 4.79
N ALA A 350 -40.23 21.82 5.23
CA ALA A 350 -40.87 22.92 4.53
C ALA A 350 -40.03 23.49 3.36
N ASP A 351 -38.70 23.29 3.37
CA ASP A 351 -37.81 23.82 2.34
C ASP A 351 -37.61 22.85 1.15
N ASN A 352 -38.30 21.71 1.11
CA ASN A 352 -38.22 20.72 0.05
C ASN A 352 -39.51 20.53 -0.76
N TYR A 353 -40.40 21.53 -0.79
CA TYR A 353 -41.57 21.58 -1.70
C TYR A 353 -41.54 22.80 -2.60
#